data_901405e9c90985744115a8042bea1c89
#
_entry.id   901405e9c90985744115a8042bea1c89
#
_cell.length_a   1.000
_cell.length_b   1.000
_cell.length_c   1.000
_cell.angle_alpha   90.00
_cell.angle_beta   90.00
_cell.angle_gamma   90.00
#
_symmetry.space_group_name_H-M   'P 1'
#
loop_
_entity.id
_entity.type
_entity.pdbx_description
1 polymer ?
#
loop_
_entity_poly.entity_id
_entity_poly.type
_entity_poly.pdbx_seq_one_letter_code
_entity_poly.pdbx_strand_id
1 'polypeptide(L)'
;MSTQVAENKNALASFNQFLKDVKAITQPYWYPTEPGTRSFPEVIRAWGMLSLLLFLILGLVVVTLFNSFAIRRLIDAIVQQGDYAKFNRELIAYVIGLILVTLLVGYSKNISKKIALDWYEWLNGQVLTKYFHKRAYYKINFKSDIDNPDQRIAQEIEPITSNALSFFSSFLEKSLKMLVFLVVIWTISQRIAIPLLIYTVIGNFIALYLNQELIKINEKQLASKADYNYALTHVRNHAESIAFFRGEKEESNIIQRRFKKVLDDTRNKIDWERGNELFARGYQAAIQVFPFLILGPLYIRGEIDYGQVEQASTACYIFATSLGDLITEFGISGRFSSYVERLNEFATALETVTQQPENVSTIKTIEENHFAFEKVTLQTPDYEQVIVEDLSLSVQPGEGLLIVGPSGRGKSSLLRAIAGLWNSGTGRLMRPPLEEILFLPQRPYIILGTLREQLLYPQTNRQITNSEIEAVLQQVNLQNALSRVDEFDSEKPWENILSLGEQQRLAFARLLVNPPSFIILDEATSALDLVNERILYEQL
;
A
#
# COMPACT_ATOMS: atom_id res chain seq x y z
N MET A 1 -13.91 -26.10 28.46
CA MET A 1 -14.33 -26.67 27.16
C MET A 1 -15.20 -25.70 26.34
N SER A 2 -16.12 -24.93 26.90
CA SER A 2 -16.98 -23.96 26.16
C SER A 2 -16.22 -22.73 25.63
N THR A 3 -15.23 -22.22 26.32
CA THR A 3 -14.38 -21.07 25.90
C THR A 3 -13.45 -21.41 24.74
N GLN A 4 -12.81 -22.57 24.76
CA GLN A 4 -11.97 -23.05 23.63
C GLN A 4 -12.77 -23.32 22.35
N VAL A 5 -14.02 -23.76 22.46
CA VAL A 5 -14.90 -23.99 21.28
C VAL A 5 -15.37 -22.66 20.71
N ALA A 6 -15.57 -21.62 21.53
CA ALA A 6 -15.94 -20.29 21.08
C ALA A 6 -14.74 -19.57 20.40
N GLU A 7 -13.52 -19.68 20.96
CA GLU A 7 -12.29 -19.16 20.33
C GLU A 7 -11.99 -19.83 18.99
N ASN A 8 -12.13 -21.16 18.88
CA ASN A 8 -11.96 -21.88 17.61
C ASN A 8 -13.01 -21.51 16.57
N LYS A 9 -14.27 -21.24 16.97
CA LYS A 9 -15.29 -20.76 16.04
C LYS A 9 -14.98 -19.35 15.53
N ASN A 10 -14.49 -18.48 16.39
CA ASN A 10 -14.06 -17.13 16.00
C ASN A 10 -12.84 -17.16 15.07
N ALA A 11 -11.85 -18.01 15.34
CA ALA A 11 -10.67 -18.17 14.47
C ALA A 11 -11.02 -18.73 13.08
N LEU A 12 -11.93 -19.71 13.00
CA LEU A 12 -12.43 -20.26 11.74
C LEU A 12 -13.26 -19.22 10.96
N ALA A 13 -14.07 -18.43 11.64
CA ALA A 13 -14.86 -17.36 11.01
C ALA A 13 -13.94 -16.26 10.45
N SER A 14 -12.93 -15.85 11.21
CA SER A 14 -11.92 -14.88 10.79
C SER A 14 -11.11 -15.40 9.58
N PHE A 15 -10.69 -16.65 9.60
CA PHE A 15 -9.97 -17.26 8.47
C PHE A 15 -10.84 -17.35 7.20
N ASN A 16 -12.11 -17.71 7.32
CA ASN A 16 -13.05 -17.74 6.20
C ASN A 16 -13.31 -16.34 5.63
N GLN A 17 -13.37 -15.31 6.49
CA GLN A 17 -13.49 -13.93 6.03
C GLN A 17 -12.23 -13.50 5.28
N PHE A 18 -11.06 -13.76 5.84
CA PHE A 18 -9.79 -13.51 5.16
C PHE A 18 -9.70 -14.15 3.78
N LEU A 19 -10.12 -15.43 3.63
CA LEU A 19 -10.15 -16.10 2.32
C LEU A 19 -11.10 -15.42 1.33
N LYS A 20 -12.25 -14.90 1.80
CA LYS A 20 -13.18 -14.14 0.96
C LYS A 20 -12.56 -12.83 0.50
N ASP A 21 -11.88 -12.10 1.40
CA ASP A 21 -11.25 -10.82 1.11
C ASP A 21 -10.06 -10.99 0.14
N VAL A 22 -9.22 -12.01 0.36
CA VAL A 22 -8.17 -12.39 -0.59
C VAL A 22 -8.78 -12.71 -1.96
N LYS A 23 -9.84 -13.50 -1.99
CA LYS A 23 -10.51 -13.84 -3.25
C LYS A 23 -11.08 -12.61 -3.95
N ALA A 24 -11.69 -11.68 -3.22
CA ALA A 24 -12.25 -10.45 -3.78
C ALA A 24 -11.17 -9.58 -4.47
N ILE A 25 -9.97 -9.50 -3.88
CA ILE A 25 -8.85 -8.73 -4.42
C ILE A 25 -8.12 -9.48 -5.55
N THR A 26 -7.99 -10.81 -5.46
CA THR A 26 -7.20 -11.61 -6.40
C THR A 26 -8.00 -12.02 -7.64
N GLN A 27 -9.26 -12.41 -7.46
CA GLN A 27 -10.09 -12.96 -8.53
C GLN A 27 -10.18 -12.05 -9.76
N PRO A 28 -10.40 -10.73 -9.66
CA PRO A 28 -10.52 -9.86 -10.83
C PRO A 28 -9.24 -9.79 -11.68
N TYR A 29 -8.07 -9.98 -11.08
CA TYR A 29 -6.80 -10.00 -11.80
C TYR A 29 -6.62 -11.27 -12.63
N TRP A 30 -6.94 -12.44 -12.06
CA TRP A 30 -6.76 -13.74 -12.70
C TRP A 30 -7.95 -14.15 -13.58
N TYR A 31 -9.16 -13.75 -13.19
CA TYR A 31 -10.44 -14.07 -13.86
C TYR A 31 -11.30 -12.81 -13.93
N PRO A 32 -11.06 -11.92 -14.92
CA PRO A 32 -11.85 -10.71 -15.06
C PRO A 32 -13.32 -11.07 -15.30
N THR A 33 -14.18 -10.61 -14.40
CA THR A 33 -15.64 -10.86 -14.44
C THR A 33 -16.39 -9.75 -15.16
N GLU A 34 -15.79 -8.55 -15.24
CA GLU A 34 -16.40 -7.40 -15.90
C GLU A 34 -15.71 -7.11 -17.25
N PRO A 35 -16.48 -6.88 -18.33
CA PRO A 35 -15.94 -6.50 -19.63
C PRO A 35 -15.15 -5.18 -19.54
N GLY A 36 -13.91 -5.18 -19.99
CA GLY A 36 -13.08 -3.97 -20.10
C GLY A 36 -12.13 -3.70 -18.92
N THR A 37 -12.16 -4.49 -17.84
CA THR A 37 -11.22 -4.33 -16.71
C THR A 37 -9.82 -4.82 -17.04
N ARG A 38 -9.68 -5.81 -17.91
CA ARG A 38 -8.40 -6.36 -18.37
C ARG A 38 -8.54 -6.99 -19.75
N SER A 39 -7.58 -6.75 -20.64
CA SER A 39 -7.61 -7.33 -21.97
C SER A 39 -7.26 -8.82 -21.96
N PHE A 40 -7.83 -9.60 -22.91
CA PHE A 40 -7.56 -11.04 -23.02
C PHE A 40 -6.06 -11.38 -23.19
N PRO A 41 -5.25 -10.63 -24.00
CA PRO A 41 -3.81 -10.86 -24.07
C PRO A 41 -3.07 -10.67 -22.75
N GLU A 42 -3.47 -9.71 -21.91
CA GLU A 42 -2.86 -9.47 -20.58
C GLU A 42 -3.13 -10.63 -19.63
N VAL A 43 -4.35 -11.17 -19.64
CA VAL A 43 -4.71 -12.34 -18.83
C VAL A 43 -3.90 -13.56 -19.26
N ILE A 44 -3.78 -13.83 -20.56
CA ILE A 44 -2.96 -14.95 -21.08
C ILE A 44 -1.49 -14.77 -20.67
N ARG A 45 -0.96 -13.55 -20.76
CA ARG A 45 0.41 -13.25 -20.33
C ARG A 45 0.62 -13.56 -18.85
N ALA A 46 -0.32 -13.15 -17.97
CA ALA A 46 -0.24 -13.42 -16.54
C ALA A 46 -0.25 -14.93 -16.23
N TRP A 47 -1.17 -15.68 -16.87
CA TRP A 47 -1.21 -17.15 -16.75
C TRP A 47 0.04 -17.82 -17.33
N GLY A 48 0.57 -17.31 -18.43
CA GLY A 48 1.82 -17.78 -19.01
C GLY A 48 3.01 -17.58 -18.07
N MET A 49 3.12 -16.42 -17.43
CA MET A 49 4.17 -16.15 -16.43
C MET A 49 3.99 -17.02 -15.17
N LEU A 50 2.76 -17.25 -14.72
CA LEU A 50 2.48 -18.15 -13.59
C LEU A 50 2.86 -19.59 -13.92
N SER A 51 2.51 -20.08 -15.12
CA SER A 51 2.86 -21.42 -15.59
C SER A 51 4.38 -21.59 -15.69
N LEU A 52 5.09 -20.57 -16.17
CA LEU A 52 6.56 -20.55 -16.19
C LEU A 52 7.14 -20.59 -14.77
N LEU A 53 6.58 -19.83 -13.83
CA LEU A 53 7.00 -19.85 -12.42
C LEU A 53 6.85 -21.25 -11.82
N LEU A 54 5.70 -21.89 -12.04
CA LEU A 54 5.44 -23.27 -11.59
C LEU A 54 6.45 -24.25 -12.19
N PHE A 55 6.73 -24.14 -13.48
CA PHE A 55 7.73 -24.98 -14.15
C PHE A 55 9.14 -24.78 -13.56
N LEU A 56 9.55 -23.55 -13.29
CA LEU A 56 10.85 -23.23 -12.68
C LEU A 56 10.95 -23.78 -11.25
N ILE A 57 9.88 -23.69 -10.45
CA ILE A 57 9.84 -24.25 -9.08
C ILE A 57 9.93 -25.78 -9.12
N LEU A 58 9.17 -26.43 -9.99
CA LEU A 58 9.24 -27.88 -10.16
C LEU A 58 10.64 -28.31 -10.62
N GLY A 59 11.21 -27.62 -11.61
CA GLY A 59 12.57 -27.82 -12.07
C GLY A 59 13.60 -27.68 -10.96
N LEU A 60 13.45 -26.66 -10.11
CA LEU A 60 14.31 -26.42 -8.95
C LEU A 60 14.29 -27.62 -7.97
N VAL A 61 13.10 -28.13 -7.65
CA VAL A 61 12.95 -29.28 -6.74
C VAL A 61 13.59 -30.54 -7.35
N VAL A 62 13.35 -30.79 -8.63
CA VAL A 62 13.93 -31.93 -9.34
C VAL A 62 15.46 -31.85 -9.40
N VAL A 63 16.04 -30.71 -9.75
CA VAL A 63 17.49 -30.52 -9.80
C VAL A 63 18.11 -30.60 -8.40
N THR A 64 17.44 -30.09 -7.36
CA THR A 64 17.89 -30.21 -5.97
C THR A 64 17.91 -31.70 -5.54
N LEU A 65 16.88 -32.47 -5.91
CA LEU A 65 16.83 -33.89 -5.66
C LEU A 65 17.97 -34.62 -6.40
N PHE A 66 18.17 -34.31 -7.69
CA PHE A 66 19.27 -34.88 -8.47
C PHE A 66 20.63 -34.58 -7.83
N ASN A 67 20.85 -33.36 -7.37
CA ASN A 67 22.08 -32.96 -6.67
C ASN A 67 22.31 -33.77 -5.38
N SER A 68 21.25 -34.11 -4.66
CA SER A 68 21.33 -34.97 -3.47
C SER A 68 21.88 -36.38 -3.80
N PHE A 69 21.53 -36.91 -4.97
CA PHE A 69 22.10 -38.19 -5.43
C PHE A 69 23.49 -38.03 -6.05
N ALA A 70 23.78 -36.90 -6.69
CA ALA A 70 25.09 -36.61 -7.25
C ALA A 70 26.17 -36.47 -6.17
N ILE A 71 25.87 -35.71 -5.07
CA ILE A 71 26.80 -35.59 -3.94
C ILE A 71 27.04 -36.92 -3.25
N ARG A 72 26.01 -37.75 -3.06
CA ARG A 72 26.17 -39.11 -2.54
C ARG A 72 27.18 -39.91 -3.37
N ARG A 73 26.99 -39.99 -4.70
CA ARG A 73 27.88 -40.76 -5.62
C ARG A 73 29.29 -40.18 -5.66
N LEU A 74 29.44 -38.87 -5.58
CA LEU A 74 30.72 -38.18 -5.50
C LEU A 74 31.48 -38.58 -4.23
N ILE A 75 30.83 -38.59 -3.09
CA ILE A 75 31.43 -38.97 -1.80
C ILE A 75 31.80 -40.45 -1.78
N ASP A 76 30.91 -41.33 -2.28
CA ASP A 76 31.20 -42.72 -2.38
C ASP A 76 32.43 -43.00 -3.31
N ALA A 77 32.58 -42.21 -4.39
CA ALA A 77 33.75 -42.30 -5.25
C ALA A 77 35.05 -41.87 -4.56
N ILE A 78 35.00 -40.91 -3.64
CA ILE A 78 36.16 -40.48 -2.84
C ILE A 78 36.53 -41.53 -1.79
N VAL A 79 35.54 -42.04 -1.04
CA VAL A 79 35.76 -42.95 0.09
C VAL A 79 36.20 -44.33 -0.37
N GLN A 80 35.66 -44.85 -1.47
CA GLN A 80 35.96 -46.16 -2.01
C GLN A 80 37.29 -46.21 -2.78
N GLN A 81 38.11 -45.13 -2.78
CA GLN A 81 39.37 -45.02 -3.56
C GLN A 81 39.18 -45.43 -5.02
N GLY A 82 38.08 -45.02 -5.63
CA GLY A 82 37.66 -45.42 -6.94
C GLY A 82 38.44 -44.78 -8.08
N ASP A 83 38.05 -45.13 -9.30
CA ASP A 83 38.58 -44.60 -10.54
C ASP A 83 38.47 -43.07 -10.61
N TYR A 84 39.58 -42.36 -10.88
CA TYR A 84 39.66 -40.92 -11.04
C TYR A 84 38.69 -40.40 -12.13
N ALA A 85 38.41 -41.17 -13.15
CA ALA A 85 37.44 -40.87 -14.19
C ALA A 85 36.00 -40.81 -13.63
N LYS A 86 35.63 -41.73 -12.73
CA LYS A 86 34.34 -41.75 -12.02
C LYS A 86 34.19 -40.52 -11.12
N PHE A 87 35.23 -40.21 -10.36
CA PHE A 87 35.25 -39.00 -9.51
C PHE A 87 35.00 -37.73 -10.33
N ASN A 88 35.75 -37.50 -11.42
CA ASN A 88 35.60 -36.32 -12.26
C ASN A 88 34.19 -36.21 -12.87
N ARG A 89 33.62 -37.34 -13.33
CA ARG A 89 32.26 -37.34 -13.88
C ARG A 89 31.23 -36.92 -12.85
N GLU A 90 31.27 -37.47 -11.64
CA GLU A 90 30.30 -37.15 -10.57
C GLU A 90 30.52 -35.71 -10.06
N LEU A 91 31.76 -35.23 -9.99
CA LEU A 91 32.08 -33.84 -9.65
C LEU A 91 31.49 -32.87 -10.67
N ILE A 92 31.68 -33.13 -11.97
CA ILE A 92 31.13 -32.29 -13.04
C ILE A 92 29.60 -32.30 -12.97
N ALA A 93 28.97 -33.45 -12.78
CA ALA A 93 27.52 -33.56 -12.65
C ALA A 93 26.97 -32.74 -11.46
N TYR A 94 27.65 -32.84 -10.31
CA TYR A 94 27.29 -32.06 -9.13
C TYR A 94 27.43 -30.54 -9.33
N VAL A 95 28.56 -30.09 -9.92
CA VAL A 95 28.80 -28.65 -10.22
C VAL A 95 27.79 -28.13 -11.22
N ILE A 96 27.47 -28.86 -12.29
CA ILE A 96 26.41 -28.47 -13.24
C ILE A 96 25.08 -28.35 -12.52
N GLY A 97 24.73 -29.28 -11.64
CA GLY A 97 23.53 -29.22 -10.83
C GLY A 97 23.47 -27.97 -9.92
N LEU A 98 24.58 -27.59 -9.27
CA LEU A 98 24.67 -26.36 -8.47
C LEU A 98 24.44 -25.11 -9.31
N ILE A 99 25.03 -25.04 -10.50
CA ILE A 99 24.82 -23.93 -11.44
C ILE A 99 23.34 -23.86 -11.85
N LEU A 100 22.72 -24.98 -12.19
CA LEU A 100 21.32 -25.07 -12.57
C LEU A 100 20.40 -24.63 -11.40
N VAL A 101 20.65 -25.07 -10.17
CA VAL A 101 19.91 -24.63 -8.99
C VAL A 101 19.99 -23.12 -8.85
N THR A 102 21.19 -22.54 -8.96
CA THR A 102 21.42 -21.10 -8.85
C THR A 102 20.63 -20.31 -9.90
N LEU A 103 20.66 -20.75 -11.15
CA LEU A 103 19.90 -20.14 -12.24
C LEU A 103 18.38 -20.26 -12.00
N LEU A 104 17.89 -21.44 -11.64
CA LEU A 104 16.46 -21.68 -11.41
C LEU A 104 15.94 -20.84 -10.24
N VAL A 105 16.69 -20.72 -9.14
CA VAL A 105 16.34 -19.82 -8.01
C VAL A 105 16.32 -18.35 -8.46
N GLY A 106 17.32 -17.90 -9.21
CA GLY A 106 17.39 -16.53 -9.71
C GLY A 106 16.21 -16.19 -10.63
N TYR A 107 15.94 -17.06 -11.62
CA TYR A 107 14.85 -16.84 -12.56
C TYR A 107 13.46 -16.97 -11.91
N SER A 108 13.24 -17.94 -11.01
CA SER A 108 11.95 -18.09 -10.32
C SER A 108 11.62 -16.85 -9.47
N LYS A 109 12.59 -16.31 -8.72
CA LYS A 109 12.42 -15.07 -7.96
C LYS A 109 12.16 -13.87 -8.86
N ASN A 110 12.84 -13.79 -10.01
CA ASN A 110 12.63 -12.70 -10.97
C ASN A 110 11.22 -12.74 -11.57
N ILE A 111 10.77 -13.91 -12.02
CA ILE A 111 9.42 -14.09 -12.58
C ILE A 111 8.36 -13.79 -11.52
N SER A 112 8.50 -14.27 -10.28
CA SER A 112 7.58 -13.97 -9.18
C SER A 112 7.46 -12.46 -8.96
N LYS A 113 8.58 -11.72 -8.92
CA LYS A 113 8.58 -10.26 -8.76
C LYS A 113 7.94 -9.54 -9.95
N LYS A 114 8.13 -10.02 -11.18
CA LYS A 114 7.49 -9.44 -12.37
C LYS A 114 5.97 -9.62 -12.36
N ILE A 115 5.49 -10.80 -11.94
CA ILE A 115 4.04 -11.02 -11.78
C ILE A 115 3.48 -10.10 -10.70
N ALA A 116 4.17 -9.97 -9.56
CA ALA A 116 3.75 -9.08 -8.47
C ALA A 116 3.68 -7.62 -8.91
N LEU A 117 4.66 -7.16 -9.72
CA LEU A 117 4.69 -5.80 -10.26
C LEU A 117 3.55 -5.54 -11.26
N ASP A 118 3.29 -6.46 -12.19
CA ASP A 118 2.19 -6.36 -13.15
C ASP A 118 0.82 -6.33 -12.42
N TRP A 119 0.68 -7.14 -11.37
CA TRP A 119 -0.51 -7.13 -10.54
C TRP A 119 -0.65 -5.84 -9.72
N TYR A 120 0.45 -5.31 -9.16
CA TYR A 120 0.48 -4.05 -8.44
C TYR A 120 0.06 -2.88 -9.34
N GLU A 121 0.61 -2.79 -10.55
CA GLU A 121 0.26 -1.76 -11.54
C GLU A 121 -1.25 -1.78 -11.84
N TRP A 122 -1.78 -2.97 -12.14
CA TRP A 122 -3.20 -3.13 -12.41
C TRP A 122 -4.09 -2.79 -11.20
N LEU A 123 -3.78 -3.31 -10.02
CA LEU A 123 -4.59 -3.12 -8.81
C LEU A 123 -4.60 -1.65 -8.37
N ASN A 124 -3.44 -1.02 -8.41
CA ASN A 124 -3.31 0.41 -8.11
C ASN A 124 -4.13 1.26 -9.09
N GLY A 125 -4.08 0.95 -10.39
CA GLY A 125 -4.90 1.61 -11.41
C GLY A 125 -6.40 1.46 -11.16
N GLN A 126 -6.86 0.26 -10.77
CA GLN A 126 -8.26 0.02 -10.42
C GLN A 126 -8.71 0.81 -9.19
N VAL A 127 -7.90 0.81 -8.13
CA VAL A 127 -8.20 1.55 -6.90
C VAL A 127 -8.23 3.06 -7.17
N LEU A 128 -7.26 3.60 -7.91
CA LEU A 128 -7.23 5.02 -8.29
C LEU A 128 -8.44 5.40 -9.14
N THR A 129 -8.83 4.56 -10.11
CA THR A 129 -10.02 4.80 -10.93
C THR A 129 -11.28 4.89 -10.05
N LYS A 130 -11.46 3.96 -9.11
CA LYS A 130 -12.58 4.01 -8.15
C LYS A 130 -12.51 5.22 -7.22
N TYR A 131 -11.30 5.58 -6.76
CA TYR A 131 -11.07 6.71 -5.87
C TYR A 131 -11.48 8.06 -6.49
N PHE A 132 -11.19 8.25 -7.78
CA PHE A 132 -11.58 9.46 -8.51
C PHE A 132 -13.01 9.39 -9.09
N HIS A 133 -13.60 8.20 -9.22
CA HIS A 133 -14.94 8.03 -9.78
C HIS A 133 -16.01 8.76 -8.96
N LYS A 134 -16.87 9.56 -9.63
CA LYS A 134 -17.96 10.33 -8.98
C LYS A 134 -17.52 11.09 -7.72
N ARG A 135 -16.27 11.54 -7.68
CA ARG A 135 -15.67 12.27 -6.53
C ARG A 135 -15.66 11.46 -5.23
N ALA A 136 -15.42 10.15 -5.31
CA ALA A 136 -15.37 9.28 -4.14
C ALA A 136 -14.31 9.75 -3.12
N TYR A 137 -13.15 10.27 -3.60
CA TYR A 137 -12.10 10.86 -2.76
C TYR A 137 -12.61 11.96 -1.81
N TYR A 138 -13.62 12.72 -2.22
CA TYR A 138 -14.23 13.75 -1.38
C TYR A 138 -15.25 13.15 -0.40
N LYS A 139 -16.13 12.29 -0.90
CA LYS A 139 -17.22 11.69 -0.13
C LYS A 139 -16.73 10.78 1.00
N ILE A 140 -15.60 10.10 0.81
CA ILE A 140 -15.04 9.17 1.79
C ILE A 140 -14.53 9.89 3.05
N ASN A 141 -14.17 11.18 2.96
CA ASN A 141 -13.74 11.97 4.11
C ASN A 141 -14.86 12.21 5.15
N PHE A 142 -16.12 11.95 4.79
CA PHE A 142 -17.24 12.01 5.72
C PHE A 142 -17.59 10.66 6.35
N LYS A 143 -16.84 9.58 6.00
CA LYS A 143 -16.95 8.27 6.66
C LYS A 143 -15.88 8.17 7.74
N SER A 144 -16.32 8.10 9.00
CA SER A 144 -15.46 7.99 10.18
C SER A 144 -14.62 6.72 10.24
N ASP A 145 -15.03 5.66 9.51
CA ASP A 145 -14.45 4.33 9.63
C ASP A 145 -13.24 4.11 8.70
N ILE A 146 -12.97 5.06 7.80
CA ILE A 146 -11.85 4.97 6.84
C ILE A 146 -10.79 6.00 7.19
N ASP A 147 -9.69 5.53 7.75
CA ASP A 147 -8.50 6.34 8.03
C ASP A 147 -7.52 6.33 6.84
N ASN A 148 -6.80 7.44 6.67
CA ASN A 148 -5.65 7.60 5.79
C ASN A 148 -5.77 6.90 4.41
N PRO A 149 -6.71 7.32 3.52
CA PRO A 149 -6.89 6.71 2.19
C PRO A 149 -5.62 6.73 1.33
N ASP A 150 -4.80 7.78 1.47
CA ASP A 150 -3.51 7.96 0.82
C ASP A 150 -2.50 6.88 1.20
N GLN A 151 -2.43 6.49 2.49
CA GLN A 151 -1.56 5.41 2.95
C GLN A 151 -2.04 4.05 2.44
N ARG A 152 -3.35 3.81 2.43
CA ARG A 152 -3.92 2.56 1.89
C ARG A 152 -3.55 2.35 0.43
N ILE A 153 -3.60 3.41 -0.39
CA ILE A 153 -3.21 3.35 -1.80
C ILE A 153 -1.69 3.24 -1.95
N ALA A 154 -0.91 4.12 -1.29
CA ALA A 154 0.52 4.23 -1.53
C ALA A 154 1.36 3.14 -0.86
N GLN A 155 0.92 2.58 0.28
CA GLN A 155 1.76 1.72 1.12
C GLN A 155 1.23 0.30 1.32
N GLU A 156 -0.06 0.02 1.04
CA GLU A 156 -0.65 -1.28 1.33
C GLU A 156 -0.83 -2.16 0.08
N ILE A 157 -1.01 -1.58 -1.10
CA ILE A 157 -1.24 -2.33 -2.35
C ILE A 157 0.00 -3.13 -2.77
N GLU A 158 1.19 -2.51 -2.76
CA GLU A 158 2.44 -3.18 -3.14
C GLU A 158 2.76 -4.38 -2.23
N PRO A 159 2.72 -4.26 -0.89
CA PRO A 159 2.90 -5.42 -0.01
C PRO A 159 1.87 -6.53 -0.22
N ILE A 160 0.63 -6.21 -0.58
CA ILE A 160 -0.40 -7.23 -0.86
C ILE A 160 0.03 -8.09 -2.04
N THR A 161 0.37 -7.47 -3.17
CA THR A 161 0.72 -8.21 -4.40
C THR A 161 2.04 -8.96 -4.28
N SER A 162 3.07 -8.33 -3.68
CA SER A 162 4.39 -8.92 -3.52
C SER A 162 4.39 -10.07 -2.49
N ASN A 163 3.72 -9.90 -1.34
CA ASN A 163 3.66 -10.94 -0.31
C ASN A 163 2.78 -12.12 -0.74
N ALA A 164 1.68 -11.88 -1.46
CA ALA A 164 0.85 -12.96 -1.98
C ALA A 164 1.62 -13.89 -2.92
N LEU A 165 2.37 -13.31 -3.88
CA LEU A 165 3.20 -14.09 -4.82
C LEU A 165 4.40 -14.74 -4.13
N SER A 166 5.05 -14.04 -3.20
CA SER A 166 6.15 -14.59 -2.40
C SER A 166 5.66 -15.77 -1.57
N PHE A 167 4.56 -15.60 -0.83
CA PHE A 167 3.94 -16.67 -0.04
C PHE A 167 3.57 -17.88 -0.91
N PHE A 168 2.88 -17.67 -2.03
CA PHE A 168 2.49 -18.74 -2.93
C PHE A 168 3.69 -19.52 -3.46
N SER A 169 4.73 -18.83 -3.97
CA SER A 169 5.92 -19.47 -4.52
C SER A 169 6.76 -20.18 -3.45
N SER A 170 6.95 -19.55 -2.28
CA SER A 170 7.64 -20.15 -1.12
C SER A 170 6.88 -21.37 -0.60
N PHE A 171 5.56 -21.24 -0.42
CA PHE A 171 4.72 -22.33 0.06
C PHE A 171 4.81 -23.55 -0.85
N LEU A 172 4.69 -23.35 -2.17
CA LEU A 172 4.77 -24.45 -3.13
C LEU A 172 6.17 -25.06 -3.16
N GLU A 173 7.22 -24.25 -3.25
CA GLU A 173 8.61 -24.73 -3.26
C GLU A 173 8.95 -25.53 -2.02
N LYS A 174 8.67 -24.96 -0.84
CA LYS A 174 9.05 -25.58 0.45
C LYS A 174 8.22 -26.83 0.74
N SER A 175 6.93 -26.83 0.43
CA SER A 175 6.07 -28.02 0.56
C SER A 175 6.55 -29.16 -0.32
N LEU A 176 6.90 -28.87 -1.57
CA LEU A 176 7.42 -29.89 -2.49
C LEU A 176 8.78 -30.41 -2.02
N LYS A 177 9.72 -29.54 -1.60
CA LYS A 177 11.00 -29.96 -1.03
C LYS A 177 10.81 -30.83 0.20
N MET A 178 9.93 -30.42 1.12
CA MET A 178 9.64 -31.19 2.33
C MET A 178 9.13 -32.60 2.01
N LEU A 179 8.16 -32.73 1.09
CA LEU A 179 7.64 -34.03 0.68
C LEU A 179 8.70 -34.90 0.02
N VAL A 180 9.44 -34.34 -0.94
CA VAL A 180 10.47 -35.08 -1.69
C VAL A 180 11.60 -35.56 -0.77
N PHE A 181 12.10 -34.69 0.11
CA PHE A 181 13.22 -35.06 0.99
C PHE A 181 12.78 -35.92 2.17
N LEU A 182 11.53 -35.87 2.60
CA LEU A 182 10.97 -36.84 3.53
C LEU A 182 10.98 -38.26 2.91
N VAL A 183 10.61 -38.39 1.64
CA VAL A 183 10.68 -39.67 0.92
C VAL A 183 12.14 -40.13 0.79
N VAL A 184 13.08 -39.24 0.47
CA VAL A 184 14.52 -39.59 0.42
C VAL A 184 15.01 -40.15 1.76
N ILE A 185 14.70 -39.48 2.87
CA ILE A 185 15.08 -39.93 4.22
C ILE A 185 14.44 -41.29 4.55
N TRP A 186 13.17 -41.46 4.21
CA TRP A 186 12.44 -42.69 4.44
C TRP A 186 13.04 -43.89 3.69
N THR A 187 13.51 -43.68 2.44
CA THR A 187 14.17 -44.71 1.64
C THR A 187 15.56 -45.09 2.14
N ILE A 188 16.27 -44.16 2.82
CA ILE A 188 17.58 -44.42 3.42
C ILE A 188 17.40 -45.20 4.74
N SER A 189 16.58 -44.67 5.65
CA SER A 189 16.30 -45.31 6.94
C SER A 189 15.04 -44.75 7.63
N GLN A 190 14.08 -45.63 7.87
CA GLN A 190 12.88 -45.29 8.68
C GLN A 190 13.25 -44.89 10.13
N ARG A 191 14.37 -45.42 10.65
CA ARG A 191 14.88 -45.13 12.00
C ARG A 191 15.28 -43.66 12.19
N ILE A 192 15.55 -42.91 11.10
CA ILE A 192 15.78 -41.46 11.15
C ILE A 192 14.51 -40.69 10.91
N ALA A 193 13.68 -41.12 9.97
CA ALA A 193 12.51 -40.35 9.53
C ALA A 193 11.55 -40.01 10.68
N ILE A 194 11.25 -40.97 11.55
CA ILE A 194 10.29 -40.76 12.65
C ILE A 194 10.84 -39.81 13.73
N PRO A 195 12.06 -40.02 14.31
CA PRO A 195 12.61 -39.07 15.28
C PRO A 195 12.85 -37.67 14.70
N LEU A 196 13.24 -37.57 13.41
CA LEU A 196 13.35 -36.26 12.75
C LEU A 196 12.03 -35.53 12.67
N LEU A 197 10.93 -36.21 12.29
CA LEU A 197 9.59 -35.62 12.28
C LEU A 197 9.21 -35.08 13.67
N ILE A 198 9.42 -35.87 14.73
CA ILE A 198 9.13 -35.45 16.11
C ILE A 198 9.99 -34.24 16.48
N TYR A 199 11.29 -34.29 16.21
CA TYR A 199 12.23 -33.21 16.51
C TYR A 199 11.86 -31.91 15.78
N THR A 200 11.56 -32.01 14.46
CA THR A 200 11.17 -30.85 13.67
C THR A 200 9.85 -30.27 14.11
N VAL A 201 8.85 -31.06 14.45
CA VAL A 201 7.57 -30.57 14.98
C VAL A 201 7.78 -29.81 16.29
N ILE A 202 8.49 -30.40 17.27
CA ILE A 202 8.76 -29.76 18.56
C ILE A 202 9.56 -28.47 18.38
N GLY A 203 10.66 -28.52 17.61
CA GLY A 203 11.51 -27.34 17.38
C GLY A 203 10.76 -26.20 16.71
N ASN A 204 9.88 -26.52 15.75
CA ASN A 204 9.06 -25.51 15.08
C ASN A 204 7.96 -24.94 15.98
N PHE A 205 7.37 -25.71 16.90
CA PHE A 205 6.46 -25.15 17.92
C PHE A 205 7.17 -24.14 18.84
N ILE A 206 8.40 -24.44 19.24
CA ILE A 206 9.22 -23.50 20.04
C ILE A 206 9.54 -22.24 19.21
N ALA A 207 9.95 -22.43 17.95
CA ALA A 207 10.21 -21.31 17.04
C ALA A 207 8.98 -20.40 16.84
N LEU A 208 7.79 -21.00 16.66
CA LEU A 208 6.52 -20.26 16.58
C LEU A 208 6.28 -19.39 17.82
N TYR A 209 6.43 -19.97 19.00
CA TYR A 209 6.25 -19.25 20.25
C TYR A 209 7.21 -18.05 20.37
N LEU A 210 8.50 -18.27 20.09
CA LEU A 210 9.52 -17.21 20.13
C LEU A 210 9.26 -16.12 19.10
N ASN A 211 8.85 -16.48 17.89
CA ASN A 211 8.52 -15.53 16.84
C ASN A 211 7.27 -14.71 17.16
N GLN A 212 6.24 -15.29 17.76
CA GLN A 212 5.04 -14.54 18.14
C GLN A 212 5.34 -13.45 19.18
N GLU A 213 6.17 -13.76 20.18
CA GLU A 213 6.59 -12.76 21.16
C GLU A 213 7.47 -11.68 20.54
N LEU A 214 8.37 -12.05 19.62
CA LEU A 214 9.20 -11.09 18.90
C LEU A 214 8.35 -10.15 18.03
N ILE A 215 7.27 -10.63 17.41
CA ILE A 215 6.33 -9.81 16.63
C ILE A 215 5.69 -8.74 17.53
N LYS A 216 5.18 -9.10 18.71
CA LYS A 216 4.58 -8.15 19.66
C LYS A 216 5.58 -7.08 20.12
N ILE A 217 6.81 -7.49 20.41
CA ILE A 217 7.89 -6.57 20.81
C ILE A 217 8.23 -5.61 19.66
N ASN A 218 8.27 -6.11 18.42
CA ASN A 218 8.53 -5.31 17.24
C ASN A 218 7.40 -4.29 16.98
N GLU A 219 6.15 -4.66 17.14
CA GLU A 219 5.00 -3.76 17.03
C GLU A 219 5.09 -2.63 18.07
N LYS A 220 5.43 -2.96 19.33
CA LYS A 220 5.63 -1.96 20.36
C LYS A 220 6.77 -1.00 20.04
N GLN A 221 7.90 -1.49 19.51
CA GLN A 221 9.02 -0.65 19.07
C GLN A 221 8.61 0.25 17.91
N LEU A 222 7.85 -0.25 16.92
CA LEU A 222 7.36 0.54 15.80
C LEU A 222 6.41 1.65 16.27
N ALA A 223 5.51 1.37 17.20
CA ALA A 223 4.64 2.39 17.81
C ALA A 223 5.44 3.49 18.50
N SER A 224 6.46 3.12 19.30
CA SER A 224 7.33 4.11 19.97
C SER A 224 8.13 4.96 18.97
N LYS A 225 8.59 4.37 17.85
CA LYS A 225 9.25 5.11 16.76
C LYS A 225 8.28 6.06 16.05
N ALA A 226 7.03 5.66 15.83
CA ALA A 226 6.00 6.50 15.23
C ALA A 226 5.69 7.70 16.14
N ASP A 227 5.55 7.52 17.44
CA ASP A 227 5.38 8.58 18.43
C ASP A 227 6.55 9.58 18.43
N TYR A 228 7.78 9.08 18.32
CA TYR A 228 8.97 9.91 18.24
C TYR A 228 9.02 10.73 16.93
N ASN A 229 8.76 10.09 15.80
CA ASN A 229 8.70 10.76 14.50
C ASN A 229 7.60 11.83 14.45
N TYR A 230 6.42 11.54 15.04
CA TYR A 230 5.34 12.51 15.15
C TYR A 230 5.79 13.76 15.94
N ALA A 231 6.50 13.58 17.06
CA ALA A 231 7.00 14.71 17.84
C ALA A 231 8.00 15.58 17.05
N LEU A 232 8.91 14.97 16.28
CA LEU A 232 9.85 15.70 15.43
C LEU A 232 9.11 16.47 14.31
N THR A 233 8.11 15.85 13.70
CA THR A 233 7.29 16.49 12.68
C THR A 233 6.48 17.65 13.27
N HIS A 234 5.96 17.48 14.50
CA HIS A 234 5.27 18.54 15.21
C HIS A 234 6.15 19.77 15.43
N VAL A 235 7.38 19.58 15.92
CA VAL A 235 8.36 20.67 16.09
C VAL A 235 8.67 21.34 14.75
N ARG A 236 8.89 20.58 13.70
CA ARG A 236 9.15 21.16 12.36
C ARG A 236 8.00 22.01 11.86
N ASN A 237 6.78 21.56 12.03
CA ASN A 237 5.59 22.25 11.53
C ASN A 237 5.22 23.50 12.37
N HIS A 238 5.69 23.58 13.63
CA HIS A 238 5.43 24.69 14.54
C HIS A 238 6.70 25.43 14.95
N ALA A 239 7.76 25.33 14.14
CA ALA A 239 9.11 25.86 14.47
C ALA A 239 9.07 27.34 14.81
N GLU A 240 8.33 28.15 14.04
CA GLU A 240 8.19 29.59 14.28
C GLU A 240 7.50 29.90 15.62
N SER A 241 6.40 29.19 15.92
CA SER A 241 5.67 29.36 17.20
C SER A 241 6.55 28.97 18.39
N ILE A 242 7.29 27.86 18.30
CA ILE A 242 8.21 27.41 19.34
C ILE A 242 9.31 28.46 19.56
N ALA A 243 9.86 29.02 18.49
CA ALA A 243 10.88 30.07 18.58
C ALA A 243 10.32 31.36 19.23
N PHE A 244 9.11 31.78 18.90
CA PHE A 244 8.46 32.94 19.54
C PHE A 244 8.25 32.73 21.05
N PHE A 245 7.85 31.52 21.45
CA PHE A 245 7.66 31.18 22.86
C PHE A 245 8.98 30.83 23.59
N ARG A 246 10.10 30.71 22.88
CA ARG A 246 11.41 30.25 23.41
C ARG A 246 11.30 28.89 24.11
N GLY A 247 10.51 27.98 23.47
CA GLY A 247 10.13 26.69 24.02
C GLY A 247 11.15 25.56 23.79
N GLU A 248 12.35 25.82 23.25
CA GLU A 248 13.31 24.82 22.79
C GLU A 248 13.69 23.82 23.87
N LYS A 249 13.83 24.27 25.10
CA LYS A 249 14.20 23.39 26.23
C LYS A 249 13.09 22.39 26.55
N GLU A 250 11.85 22.84 26.54
CA GLU A 250 10.71 21.97 26.86
C GLU A 250 10.43 20.98 25.73
N GLU A 251 10.48 21.44 24.48
CA GLU A 251 10.35 20.57 23.32
C GLU A 251 11.48 19.53 23.27
N SER A 252 12.73 19.92 23.58
CA SER A 252 13.84 18.98 23.70
C SER A 252 13.59 17.91 24.77
N ASN A 253 13.03 18.28 25.94
CA ASN A 253 12.70 17.35 27.02
C ASN A 253 11.60 16.36 26.57
N ILE A 254 10.59 16.84 25.86
CA ILE A 254 9.52 16.01 25.31
C ILE A 254 10.08 14.98 24.32
N ILE A 255 10.92 15.43 23.37
CA ILE A 255 11.55 14.58 22.36
C ILE A 255 12.47 13.55 23.03
N GLN A 256 13.33 13.97 23.97
CA GLN A 256 14.24 13.05 24.67
C GLN A 256 13.50 11.97 25.46
N ARG A 257 12.38 12.29 26.11
CA ARG A 257 11.54 11.32 26.81
C ARG A 257 10.97 10.27 25.85
N ARG A 258 10.48 10.68 24.67
CA ARG A 258 9.98 9.76 23.64
C ARG A 258 11.10 8.92 23.06
N PHE A 259 12.26 9.52 22.80
CA PHE A 259 13.43 8.80 22.31
C PHE A 259 13.94 7.75 23.31
N LYS A 260 13.93 8.08 24.63
CA LYS A 260 14.27 7.11 25.68
C LYS A 260 13.36 5.87 25.60
N LYS A 261 12.05 6.07 25.38
CA LYS A 261 11.12 4.94 25.20
C LYS A 261 11.47 4.08 23.99
N VAL A 262 11.86 4.70 22.86
CA VAL A 262 12.37 3.97 21.67
C VAL A 262 13.59 3.12 22.03
N LEU A 263 14.54 3.69 22.80
CA LEU A 263 15.75 2.97 23.22
C LEU A 263 15.42 1.78 24.13
N ASP A 264 14.49 1.94 25.08
CA ASP A 264 14.12 0.88 26.00
C ASP A 264 13.40 -0.27 25.29
N ASP A 265 12.47 0.05 24.37
CA ASP A 265 11.79 -0.95 23.53
C ASP A 265 12.77 -1.64 22.55
N THR A 266 13.77 -0.90 22.05
CA THR A 266 14.83 -1.46 21.19
C THR A 266 15.76 -2.40 21.96
N ARG A 267 16.14 -2.07 23.20
CA ARG A 267 16.93 -2.97 24.06
C ARG A 267 16.19 -4.28 24.33
N ASN A 268 14.92 -4.19 24.66
CA ASN A 268 14.09 -5.39 24.87
C ASN A 268 14.04 -6.26 23.61
N LYS A 269 13.89 -5.65 22.43
CA LYS A 269 13.93 -6.35 21.14
C LYS A 269 15.26 -7.07 20.91
N ILE A 270 16.39 -6.40 21.14
CA ILE A 270 17.74 -6.97 20.98
C ILE A 270 17.92 -8.21 21.88
N ASP A 271 17.45 -8.16 23.13
CA ASP A 271 17.56 -9.29 24.05
C ASP A 271 16.74 -10.50 23.58
N TRP A 272 15.54 -10.27 23.05
CA TRP A 272 14.71 -11.32 22.46
C TRP A 272 15.27 -11.87 21.13
N GLU A 273 15.79 -11.01 20.27
CA GLU A 273 16.46 -11.41 19.02
C GLU A 273 17.66 -12.32 19.30
N ARG A 274 18.46 -11.98 20.33
CA ARG A 274 19.58 -12.83 20.77
C ARG A 274 19.09 -14.22 21.20
N GLY A 275 18.01 -14.30 22.01
CA GLY A 275 17.45 -15.58 22.45
C GLY A 275 16.95 -16.42 21.26
N ASN A 276 16.25 -15.80 20.32
CA ASN A 276 15.74 -16.45 19.12
C ASN A 276 16.88 -16.95 18.21
N GLU A 277 17.93 -16.14 18.03
CA GLU A 277 19.11 -16.50 17.22
C GLU A 277 19.89 -17.68 17.83
N LEU A 278 20.08 -17.68 19.16
CA LEU A 278 20.73 -18.80 19.85
C LEU A 278 19.94 -20.09 19.70
N PHE A 279 18.61 -20.03 19.84
CA PHE A 279 17.74 -21.17 19.60
C PHE A 279 17.84 -21.67 18.15
N ALA A 280 17.73 -20.76 17.16
CA ALA A 280 17.76 -21.11 15.74
C ALA A 280 19.08 -21.80 15.35
N ARG A 281 20.22 -21.25 15.79
CA ARG A 281 21.55 -21.83 15.54
C ARG A 281 21.73 -23.17 16.23
N GLY A 282 21.31 -23.28 17.49
CA GLY A 282 21.34 -24.55 18.23
C GLY A 282 20.50 -25.63 17.58
N TYR A 283 19.30 -25.26 17.15
CA TYR A 283 18.39 -26.14 16.41
C TYR A 283 18.99 -26.62 15.07
N GLN A 284 19.59 -25.72 14.28
CA GLN A 284 20.25 -26.06 13.01
C GLN A 284 21.47 -26.98 13.23
N ALA A 285 22.30 -26.68 14.24
CA ALA A 285 23.45 -27.53 14.56
C ALA A 285 23.02 -28.94 14.96
N ALA A 286 21.98 -29.07 15.76
CA ALA A 286 21.46 -30.38 16.18
C ALA A 286 20.94 -31.19 14.96
N ILE A 287 20.24 -30.55 14.01
CA ILE A 287 19.80 -31.21 12.77
C ILE A 287 20.97 -31.75 11.94
N GLN A 288 22.09 -31.04 11.88
CA GLN A 288 23.27 -31.50 11.13
C GLN A 288 23.94 -32.71 11.79
N VAL A 289 23.99 -32.77 13.11
CA VAL A 289 24.62 -33.88 13.86
C VAL A 289 23.72 -35.11 13.95
N PHE A 290 22.41 -34.91 14.00
CA PHE A 290 21.43 -35.97 14.22
C PHE A 290 21.54 -37.21 13.31
N PRO A 291 21.70 -37.06 11.96
CA PRO A 291 21.89 -38.20 11.06
C PRO A 291 23.14 -39.01 11.39
N PHE A 292 24.23 -38.35 11.76
CA PHE A 292 25.47 -39.03 12.11
C PHE A 292 25.35 -39.90 13.37
N LEU A 293 24.57 -39.45 14.37
CA LEU A 293 24.31 -40.22 15.58
C LEU A 293 23.58 -41.54 15.28
N ILE A 294 22.67 -41.55 14.32
CA ILE A 294 21.84 -42.72 13.99
C ILE A 294 22.49 -43.59 12.90
N LEU A 295 23.01 -42.98 11.85
CA LEU A 295 23.56 -43.69 10.72
C LEU A 295 25.05 -44.05 10.87
N GLY A 296 25.81 -43.31 11.67
CA GLY A 296 27.22 -43.58 11.90
C GLY A 296 27.49 -45.04 12.36
N PRO A 297 26.76 -45.57 13.34
CA PRO A 297 26.88 -46.98 13.73
C PRO A 297 26.54 -47.97 12.62
N LEU A 298 25.58 -47.63 11.73
CA LEU A 298 25.23 -48.51 10.59
C LEU A 298 26.33 -48.51 9.53
N TYR A 299 26.94 -47.33 9.28
CA TYR A 299 28.11 -47.24 8.39
C TYR A 299 29.32 -48.04 8.95
N ILE A 300 29.63 -47.90 10.24
CA ILE A 300 30.73 -48.64 10.88
C ILE A 300 30.53 -50.17 10.77
N ARG A 301 29.26 -50.64 10.76
CA ARG A 301 28.91 -52.06 10.57
C ARG A 301 28.92 -52.50 9.11
N GLY A 302 29.11 -51.57 8.16
CA GLY A 302 29.07 -51.88 6.73
C GLY A 302 27.65 -52.09 6.17
N GLU A 303 26.59 -51.66 6.89
CA GLU A 303 25.21 -51.82 6.44
C GLU A 303 24.81 -50.75 5.41
N ILE A 304 25.48 -49.59 5.41
CA ILE A 304 25.26 -48.47 4.50
C ILE A 304 26.57 -47.83 4.07
N ASP A 305 26.57 -47.15 2.89
CA ASP A 305 27.69 -46.36 2.39
C ASP A 305 27.78 -44.98 3.07
N TYR A 306 29.00 -44.40 3.12
CA TYR A 306 29.18 -43.05 3.71
C TYR A 306 28.43 -41.97 2.95
N GLY A 307 28.31 -42.06 1.63
CA GLY A 307 27.51 -41.15 0.83
C GLY A 307 26.01 -41.17 1.20
N GLN A 308 25.49 -42.31 1.71
CA GLN A 308 24.12 -42.35 2.24
C GLN A 308 23.97 -41.57 3.55
N VAL A 309 25.00 -41.57 4.41
CA VAL A 309 25.01 -40.76 5.63
C VAL A 309 24.94 -39.26 5.30
N GLU A 310 25.78 -38.82 4.36
CA GLU A 310 25.81 -37.41 3.92
C GLU A 310 24.53 -36.99 3.17
N GLN A 311 24.00 -37.89 2.31
CA GLN A 311 22.72 -37.65 1.65
C GLN A 311 21.59 -37.47 2.67
N ALA A 312 21.56 -38.31 3.72
CA ALA A 312 20.57 -38.18 4.80
C ALA A 312 20.75 -36.89 5.58
N SER A 313 21.99 -36.47 5.88
CA SER A 313 22.28 -35.20 6.57
C SER A 313 21.76 -34.01 5.77
N THR A 314 22.08 -33.95 4.49
CA THR A 314 21.59 -32.91 3.58
C THR A 314 20.05 -32.93 3.47
N ALA A 315 19.45 -34.11 3.35
CA ALA A 315 18.01 -34.28 3.26
C ALA A 315 17.29 -33.82 4.55
N CYS A 316 17.83 -34.20 5.73
CA CYS A 316 17.33 -33.73 7.02
C CYS A 316 17.39 -32.21 7.15
N TYR A 317 18.50 -31.60 6.73
CA TYR A 317 18.67 -30.15 6.73
C TYR A 317 17.64 -29.46 5.81
N ILE A 318 17.48 -29.92 4.57
CA ILE A 318 16.51 -29.36 3.61
C ILE A 318 15.08 -29.52 4.11
N PHE A 319 14.72 -30.66 4.69
CA PHE A 319 13.40 -30.91 5.27
C PHE A 319 13.10 -29.93 6.41
N ALA A 320 14.00 -29.83 7.37
CA ALA A 320 13.81 -29.03 8.58
C ALA A 320 13.82 -27.52 8.27
N THR A 321 14.72 -27.05 7.40
CA THR A 321 14.73 -25.64 6.97
C THR A 321 13.49 -25.30 6.15
N SER A 322 13.03 -26.21 5.26
CA SER A 322 11.79 -25.98 4.49
C SER A 322 10.56 -25.84 5.40
N LEU A 323 10.46 -26.63 6.45
CA LEU A 323 9.38 -26.52 7.43
C LEU A 323 9.49 -25.22 8.25
N GLY A 324 10.70 -24.85 8.69
CA GLY A 324 10.96 -23.59 9.39
C GLY A 324 10.61 -22.36 8.55
N ASP A 325 10.98 -22.37 7.27
CA ASP A 325 10.64 -21.30 6.32
C ASP A 325 9.13 -21.17 6.12
N LEU A 326 8.39 -22.29 5.97
CA LEU A 326 6.93 -22.29 5.88
C LEU A 326 6.29 -21.62 7.11
N ILE A 327 6.77 -21.96 8.30
CA ILE A 327 6.26 -21.41 9.55
C ILE A 327 6.53 -19.91 9.65
N THR A 328 7.71 -19.47 9.22
CA THR A 328 8.06 -18.04 9.18
C THR A 328 7.16 -17.29 8.20
N GLU A 329 6.90 -17.83 7.03
CA GLU A 329 5.97 -17.28 6.02
C GLU A 329 4.54 -17.16 6.57
N PHE A 330 4.05 -18.17 7.31
CA PHE A 330 2.75 -18.06 7.98
C PHE A 330 2.72 -16.98 9.07
N GLY A 331 3.82 -16.74 9.79
CA GLY A 331 3.95 -15.64 10.75
C GLY A 331 3.88 -14.26 10.10
N ILE A 332 4.47 -14.09 8.92
CA ILE A 332 4.40 -12.85 8.13
C ILE A 332 2.97 -12.61 7.59
N SER A 333 2.21 -13.67 7.33
CA SER A 333 0.86 -13.58 6.78
C SER A 333 -0.15 -12.86 7.68
N GLY A 334 0.13 -12.67 8.98
CA GLY A 334 -0.70 -11.86 9.87
C GLY A 334 -0.78 -10.39 9.45
N ARG A 335 0.35 -9.78 9.04
CA ARG A 335 0.35 -8.40 8.49
C ARG A 335 -0.31 -8.35 7.11
N PHE A 336 -0.09 -9.37 6.30
CA PHE A 336 -0.74 -9.49 5.00
C PHE A 336 -2.27 -9.55 5.14
N SER A 337 -2.79 -10.28 6.15
CA SER A 337 -4.21 -10.31 6.45
C SER A 337 -4.79 -8.92 6.76
N SER A 338 -4.09 -8.13 7.57
CA SER A 338 -4.50 -6.76 7.90
C SER A 338 -4.52 -5.84 6.68
N TYR A 339 -3.51 -5.92 5.80
CA TYR A 339 -3.50 -5.12 4.56
C TYR A 339 -4.65 -5.51 3.61
N VAL A 340 -4.93 -6.81 3.47
CA VAL A 340 -6.04 -7.31 2.65
C VAL A 340 -7.39 -6.82 3.18
N GLU A 341 -7.62 -6.95 4.48
CA GLU A 341 -8.85 -6.50 5.16
C GLU A 341 -9.06 -4.99 4.96
N ARG A 342 -8.05 -4.17 5.27
CA ARG A 342 -8.10 -2.71 5.13
C ARG A 342 -8.34 -2.26 3.69
N LEU A 343 -7.70 -2.91 2.71
CA LEU A 343 -7.90 -2.58 1.30
C LEU A 343 -9.31 -2.98 0.83
N ASN A 344 -9.83 -4.13 1.28
CA ASN A 344 -11.19 -4.56 0.95
C ASN A 344 -12.26 -3.65 1.57
N GLU A 345 -12.09 -3.25 2.84
CA GLU A 345 -12.92 -2.24 3.49
C GLU A 345 -12.92 -0.93 2.71
N PHE A 346 -11.74 -0.47 2.30
CA PHE A 346 -11.58 0.74 1.51
C PHE A 346 -12.27 0.65 0.16
N ALA A 347 -12.07 -0.44 -0.58
CA ALA A 347 -12.72 -0.68 -1.87
C ALA A 347 -14.25 -0.70 -1.75
N THR A 348 -14.77 -1.38 -0.72
CA THR A 348 -16.20 -1.42 -0.40
C THR A 348 -16.75 -0.05 -0.01
N ALA A 349 -16.00 0.74 0.78
CA ALA A 349 -16.38 2.08 1.13
C ALA A 349 -16.45 3.01 -0.09
N LEU A 350 -15.48 2.91 -1.01
CA LEU A 350 -15.49 3.66 -2.27
C LEU A 350 -16.74 3.34 -3.12
N GLU A 351 -17.12 2.07 -3.21
CA GLU A 351 -18.33 1.66 -3.91
C GLU A 351 -19.60 2.20 -3.22
N THR A 352 -19.67 2.10 -1.90
CA THR A 352 -20.83 2.56 -1.12
C THR A 352 -21.05 4.07 -1.24
N VAL A 353 -19.99 4.89 -1.19
CA VAL A 353 -20.12 6.35 -1.28
C VAL A 353 -20.47 6.84 -2.70
N THR A 354 -20.29 5.98 -3.72
CA THR A 354 -20.65 6.30 -5.11
C THR A 354 -22.07 5.88 -5.47
N GLN A 355 -22.70 5.00 -4.68
CA GLN A 355 -24.10 4.63 -4.82
C GLN A 355 -24.99 5.69 -4.20
N GLN A 356 -26.14 5.97 -4.82
CA GLN A 356 -27.14 6.82 -4.17
C GLN A 356 -27.80 6.03 -3.03
N PRO A 357 -27.91 6.61 -1.82
CA PRO A 357 -28.60 5.95 -0.73
C PRO A 357 -30.06 5.72 -1.11
N GLU A 358 -30.52 4.48 -1.06
CA GLU A 358 -31.94 4.17 -1.18
C GLU A 358 -32.68 4.76 0.02
N ASN A 359 -33.80 5.46 -0.22
CA ASN A 359 -34.70 6.04 0.79
C ASN A 359 -34.24 7.34 1.50
N VAL A 360 -33.32 8.10 0.92
CA VAL A 360 -32.93 9.41 1.49
C VAL A 360 -33.34 10.53 0.54
N SER A 361 -33.86 11.62 1.09
CA SER A 361 -34.23 12.80 0.30
C SER A 361 -33.00 13.53 -0.22
N THR A 362 -32.96 13.79 -1.53
CA THR A 362 -31.87 14.53 -2.16
C THR A 362 -32.39 15.73 -2.93
N ILE A 363 -31.62 16.80 -2.91
CA ILE A 363 -31.87 18.00 -3.75
C ILE A 363 -31.75 17.58 -5.21
N LYS A 364 -32.78 17.83 -6.01
CA LYS A 364 -32.77 17.56 -7.45
C LYS A 364 -32.06 18.69 -8.17
N THR A 365 -30.93 18.38 -8.82
CA THR A 365 -30.20 19.32 -9.66
C THR A 365 -30.68 19.23 -11.11
N ILE A 366 -30.99 20.39 -11.72
CA ILE A 366 -31.40 20.54 -13.11
C ILE A 366 -30.40 21.50 -13.77
N GLU A 367 -29.92 21.14 -14.95
CA GLU A 367 -29.01 22.00 -15.73
C GLU A 367 -29.81 23.03 -16.52
N GLU A 368 -29.57 24.30 -16.23
CA GLU A 368 -30.20 25.48 -16.82
C GLU A 368 -29.16 26.59 -16.99
N ASN A 369 -29.44 27.61 -17.80
CA ASN A 369 -28.49 28.70 -18.05
C ASN A 369 -28.51 29.81 -16.94
N HIS A 370 -29.08 29.54 -15.79
CA HIS A 370 -29.15 30.45 -14.66
C HIS A 370 -29.11 29.68 -13.33
N PHE A 371 -28.93 30.43 -12.24
CA PHE A 371 -29.05 29.83 -10.90
C PHE A 371 -30.45 30.05 -10.33
N ALA A 372 -31.11 28.97 -9.89
CA ALA A 372 -32.34 29.12 -9.11
C ALA A 372 -32.43 28.02 -8.04
N PHE A 373 -32.99 28.44 -6.91
CA PHE A 373 -33.34 27.56 -5.81
C PHE A 373 -34.86 27.57 -5.67
N GLU A 374 -35.49 26.42 -5.69
CA GLU A 374 -36.91 26.24 -5.52
C GLU A 374 -37.17 25.37 -4.28
N LYS A 375 -37.57 26.04 -3.19
CA LYS A 375 -37.85 25.40 -1.89
C LYS A 375 -36.74 24.44 -1.45
N VAL A 376 -35.50 24.90 -1.57
CA VAL A 376 -34.34 24.08 -1.22
C VAL A 376 -34.14 24.11 0.29
N THR A 377 -34.22 22.92 0.91
CA THR A 377 -33.77 22.69 2.28
C THR A 377 -32.48 21.90 2.21
N LEU A 378 -31.36 22.48 2.65
CA LEU A 378 -30.03 21.87 2.63
C LEU A 378 -29.71 21.31 4.01
N GLN A 379 -29.26 20.08 4.06
CA GLN A 379 -28.82 19.37 5.27
C GLN A 379 -27.33 19.00 5.18
N THR A 380 -26.73 18.69 6.34
CA THR A 380 -25.40 18.09 6.39
C THR A 380 -25.39 16.71 5.70
N PRO A 381 -24.22 16.22 5.21
CA PRO A 381 -24.15 14.91 4.52
C PRO A 381 -24.62 13.71 5.34
N ASP A 382 -24.59 13.81 6.68
CA ASP A 382 -25.12 12.85 7.64
C ASP A 382 -26.60 13.01 7.94
N TYR A 383 -27.26 14.05 7.38
CA TYR A 383 -28.66 14.43 7.62
C TYR A 383 -29.03 14.85 9.06
N GLU A 384 -28.04 15.10 9.91
CA GLU A 384 -28.27 15.43 11.30
C GLU A 384 -28.68 16.91 11.51
N GLN A 385 -28.24 17.82 10.64
CA GLN A 385 -28.48 19.26 10.81
C GLN A 385 -29.06 19.90 9.55
N VAL A 386 -30.09 20.73 9.71
CA VAL A 386 -30.60 21.62 8.66
C VAL A 386 -29.75 22.89 8.65
N ILE A 387 -29.18 23.20 7.48
CA ILE A 387 -28.29 24.36 7.27
C ILE A 387 -29.07 25.54 6.70
N VAL A 388 -29.92 25.30 5.71
CA VAL A 388 -30.79 26.28 5.06
C VAL A 388 -32.14 25.63 4.89
N GLU A 389 -33.21 26.37 5.16
CA GLU A 389 -34.58 25.90 5.08
C GLU A 389 -35.38 26.74 4.08
N ASP A 390 -36.11 26.05 3.19
CA ASP A 390 -37.07 26.60 2.22
C ASP A 390 -36.52 27.78 1.38
N LEU A 391 -35.26 27.67 0.94
CA LEU A 391 -34.62 28.72 0.14
C LEU A 391 -35.24 28.74 -1.26
N SER A 392 -35.74 29.95 -1.65
CA SER A 392 -36.29 30.22 -2.98
C SER A 392 -35.73 31.55 -3.47
N LEU A 393 -34.89 31.48 -4.50
CA LEU A 393 -34.31 32.66 -5.17
C LEU A 393 -33.87 32.28 -6.60
N SER A 394 -33.72 33.30 -7.47
CA SER A 394 -33.21 33.16 -8.83
C SER A 394 -32.18 34.24 -9.12
N VAL A 395 -31.12 33.92 -9.86
CA VAL A 395 -30.08 34.85 -10.31
C VAL A 395 -29.89 34.65 -11.81
N GLN A 396 -30.13 35.71 -12.57
CA GLN A 396 -30.03 35.68 -14.02
C GLN A 396 -28.58 35.93 -14.50
N PRO A 397 -28.21 35.51 -15.72
CA PRO A 397 -26.93 35.90 -16.32
C PRO A 397 -26.74 37.45 -16.30
N GLY A 398 -25.55 37.88 -15.86
CA GLY A 398 -25.23 39.30 -15.68
C GLY A 398 -25.65 39.92 -14.35
N GLU A 399 -26.33 39.16 -13.46
CA GLU A 399 -26.64 39.60 -12.11
C GLU A 399 -25.59 39.08 -11.12
N GLY A 400 -25.27 39.93 -10.12
CA GLY A 400 -24.42 39.55 -8.99
C GLY A 400 -25.24 39.23 -7.75
N LEU A 401 -24.99 38.09 -7.08
CA LEU A 401 -25.57 37.73 -5.80
C LEU A 401 -24.53 37.81 -4.68
N LEU A 402 -24.74 38.65 -3.69
CA LEU A 402 -23.93 38.73 -2.50
C LEU A 402 -24.57 37.94 -1.35
N ILE A 403 -23.87 36.91 -0.83
CA ILE A 403 -24.31 36.09 0.30
C ILE A 403 -23.60 36.57 1.55
N VAL A 404 -24.34 37.19 2.48
CA VAL A 404 -23.83 37.74 3.74
C VAL A 404 -24.38 36.98 4.95
N GLY A 405 -23.65 37.01 6.03
CA GLY A 405 -24.07 36.41 7.30
C GLY A 405 -22.91 36.05 8.23
N PRO A 406 -23.17 35.77 9.50
CA PRO A 406 -22.14 35.37 10.46
C PRO A 406 -21.38 34.11 10.03
N SER A 407 -20.14 33.94 10.54
CA SER A 407 -19.38 32.72 10.33
C SER A 407 -20.12 31.48 10.88
N GLY A 408 -19.99 30.34 10.23
CA GLY A 408 -20.63 29.08 10.64
C GLY A 408 -22.13 28.95 10.26
N ARG A 409 -22.75 29.93 9.58
CA ARG A 409 -24.16 29.89 9.18
C ARG A 409 -24.43 29.20 7.82
N GLY A 410 -23.49 28.40 7.33
CA GLY A 410 -23.72 27.55 6.15
C GLY A 410 -23.48 28.21 4.79
N LYS A 411 -22.84 29.40 4.71
CA LYS A 411 -22.50 30.03 3.42
C LYS A 411 -21.73 29.11 2.50
N SER A 412 -20.59 28.60 2.95
CA SER A 412 -19.77 27.65 2.17
C SER A 412 -20.47 26.30 1.94
N SER A 413 -21.44 25.91 2.81
CA SER A 413 -22.24 24.69 2.58
C SER A 413 -23.21 24.86 1.41
N LEU A 414 -23.79 26.06 1.24
CA LEU A 414 -24.60 26.39 0.08
C LEU A 414 -23.76 26.30 -1.22
N LEU A 415 -22.53 26.84 -1.18
CA LEU A 415 -21.60 26.75 -2.33
C LEU A 415 -21.24 25.29 -2.65
N ARG A 416 -21.07 24.45 -1.62
CA ARG A 416 -20.85 23.00 -1.81
C ARG A 416 -22.04 22.31 -2.46
N ALA A 417 -23.27 22.72 -2.15
CA ALA A 417 -24.48 22.21 -2.81
C ALA A 417 -24.52 22.63 -4.29
N ILE A 418 -24.21 23.90 -4.60
CA ILE A 418 -24.10 24.38 -5.98
C ILE A 418 -23.03 23.59 -6.76
N ALA A 419 -21.88 23.34 -6.15
CA ALA A 419 -20.81 22.54 -6.73
C ALA A 419 -21.15 21.05 -6.88
N GLY A 420 -22.33 20.60 -6.42
CA GLY A 420 -22.74 19.19 -6.43
C GLY A 420 -21.89 18.29 -5.52
N LEU A 421 -21.25 18.89 -4.50
CA LEU A 421 -20.51 18.16 -3.48
C LEU A 421 -21.46 17.62 -2.38
N TRP A 422 -22.52 18.36 -2.08
CA TRP A 422 -23.58 18.01 -1.14
C TRP A 422 -24.92 18.02 -1.86
N ASN A 423 -25.73 17.00 -1.63
CA ASN A 423 -27.07 16.88 -2.18
C ASN A 423 -28.10 16.46 -1.14
N SER A 424 -27.72 16.44 0.15
CA SER A 424 -28.59 16.05 1.26
C SER A 424 -29.65 17.13 1.49
N GLY A 425 -30.94 16.75 1.43
CA GLY A 425 -32.03 17.67 1.63
C GLY A 425 -33.18 17.49 0.63
N THR A 426 -33.95 18.56 0.40
CA THR A 426 -35.13 18.55 -0.47
C THR A 426 -35.15 19.77 -1.38
N GLY A 427 -36.04 19.80 -2.36
CA GLY A 427 -36.19 20.91 -3.30
C GLY A 427 -35.47 20.72 -4.62
N ARG A 428 -35.41 21.78 -5.43
CA ARG A 428 -34.78 21.80 -6.74
C ARG A 428 -33.72 22.90 -6.83
N LEU A 429 -32.53 22.53 -7.35
CA LEU A 429 -31.46 23.46 -7.66
C LEU A 429 -31.28 23.49 -9.18
N MET A 430 -31.50 24.63 -9.81
CA MET A 430 -31.18 24.88 -11.19
C MET A 430 -29.83 25.57 -11.25
N ARG A 431 -28.93 25.11 -12.11
CA ARG A 431 -27.61 25.70 -12.30
C ARG A 431 -27.03 25.38 -13.67
N PRO A 432 -26.10 26.18 -14.16
CA PRO A 432 -25.34 25.83 -15.35
C PRO A 432 -24.53 24.53 -15.21
N PRO A 433 -24.13 23.91 -16.32
CA PRO A 433 -23.13 22.83 -16.31
C PRO A 433 -21.91 23.25 -15.49
N LEU A 434 -21.33 22.29 -14.73
CA LEU A 434 -20.19 22.61 -13.84
C LEU A 434 -18.94 23.07 -14.59
N GLU A 435 -18.82 22.70 -15.85
CA GLU A 435 -17.74 23.11 -16.76
C GLU A 435 -17.78 24.62 -17.08
N GLU A 436 -18.96 25.25 -16.95
CA GLU A 436 -19.16 26.68 -17.16
C GLU A 436 -19.01 27.52 -15.89
N ILE A 437 -18.78 26.87 -14.75
CA ILE A 437 -18.68 27.54 -13.44
C ILE A 437 -17.25 27.39 -12.90
N LEU A 438 -16.62 28.50 -12.55
CA LEU A 438 -15.37 28.46 -11.79
C LEU A 438 -15.61 28.82 -10.33
N PHE A 439 -15.16 27.96 -9.44
CA PHE A 439 -15.19 28.17 -7.99
C PHE A 439 -13.82 28.64 -7.52
N LEU A 440 -13.74 29.78 -6.86
CA LEU A 440 -12.55 30.26 -6.19
C LEU A 440 -12.78 30.23 -4.66
N PRO A 441 -12.19 29.25 -3.98
CA PRO A 441 -12.29 29.11 -2.53
C PRO A 441 -11.36 30.10 -1.81
N GLN A 442 -11.58 30.32 -0.52
CA GLN A 442 -10.77 31.16 0.35
C GLN A 442 -9.27 30.77 0.32
N ARG A 443 -8.99 29.47 0.31
CA ARG A 443 -7.64 28.91 0.07
C ARG A 443 -7.62 28.26 -1.30
N PRO A 444 -6.93 28.87 -2.27
CA PRO A 444 -6.83 28.32 -3.60
C PRO A 444 -6.09 26.99 -3.61
N TYR A 445 -6.52 26.08 -4.44
CA TYR A 445 -5.79 24.85 -4.67
C TYR A 445 -4.60 25.10 -5.61
N ILE A 446 -3.41 24.79 -5.12
CA ILE A 446 -2.15 24.87 -5.85
C ILE A 446 -1.76 23.42 -6.21
N ILE A 447 -1.69 23.11 -7.50
CA ILE A 447 -1.36 21.76 -7.97
C ILE A 447 0.14 21.45 -7.83
N LEU A 448 0.48 20.17 -7.78
CA LEU A 448 1.85 19.70 -7.94
C LEU A 448 2.18 19.73 -9.44
N GLY A 449 2.95 20.72 -9.89
CA GLY A 449 3.24 20.90 -11.31
C GLY A 449 3.97 22.20 -11.61
N THR A 450 3.97 22.58 -12.89
CA THR A 450 4.63 23.77 -13.43
C THR A 450 3.77 25.02 -13.24
N LEU A 451 4.36 26.21 -13.40
CA LEU A 451 3.58 27.48 -13.35
C LEU A 451 2.56 27.55 -14.49
N ARG A 452 2.91 27.02 -15.66
CA ARG A 452 1.98 26.91 -16.81
C ARG A 452 0.74 26.09 -16.45
N GLU A 453 0.95 24.92 -15.83
CA GLU A 453 -0.15 24.05 -15.39
C GLU A 453 -0.99 24.68 -14.29
N GLN A 454 -0.37 25.47 -13.37
CA GLN A 454 -1.11 26.24 -12.38
C GLN A 454 -2.15 27.18 -13.01
N LEU A 455 -1.79 27.86 -14.09
CA LEU A 455 -2.69 28.78 -14.79
C LEU A 455 -3.75 28.05 -15.62
N LEU A 456 -3.40 26.93 -16.22
CA LEU A 456 -4.30 26.16 -17.07
C LEU A 456 -5.29 25.27 -16.29
N TYR A 457 -5.02 24.98 -15.02
CA TYR A 457 -5.88 24.10 -14.21
C TYR A 457 -7.34 24.57 -14.19
N PRO A 458 -8.35 23.66 -14.40
CA PRO A 458 -8.20 22.20 -14.53
C PRO A 458 -7.91 21.68 -15.94
N GLN A 459 -7.77 22.51 -16.96
CA GLN A 459 -7.58 22.12 -18.37
C GLN A 459 -6.11 22.21 -18.78
N THR A 460 -5.24 21.47 -18.11
CA THR A 460 -3.76 21.54 -18.29
C THR A 460 -3.27 21.12 -19.68
N ASN A 461 -4.10 20.48 -20.49
CA ASN A 461 -3.77 20.07 -21.88
C ASN A 461 -3.86 21.23 -22.89
N ARG A 462 -4.39 22.39 -22.51
CA ARG A 462 -4.45 23.58 -23.38
C ARG A 462 -3.04 24.15 -23.54
N GLN A 463 -2.75 24.66 -24.75
CA GLN A 463 -1.49 25.36 -24.98
C GLN A 463 -1.67 26.86 -24.70
N ILE A 464 -0.71 27.44 -24.02
CA ILE A 464 -0.58 28.88 -23.76
C ILE A 464 0.88 29.28 -23.97
N THR A 465 1.13 30.41 -24.60
CA THR A 465 2.48 30.92 -24.87
C THR A 465 3.07 31.61 -23.63
N ASN A 466 4.40 31.72 -23.57
CA ASN A 466 5.05 32.43 -22.47
C ASN A 466 4.64 33.91 -22.38
N SER A 467 4.44 34.57 -23.52
CA SER A 467 3.97 35.95 -23.56
C SER A 467 2.55 36.14 -23.03
N GLU A 468 1.67 35.17 -23.25
CA GLU A 468 0.32 35.15 -22.66
C GLU A 468 0.38 34.93 -21.15
N ILE A 469 1.27 34.03 -20.68
CA ILE A 469 1.50 33.82 -19.24
C ILE A 469 1.94 35.13 -18.57
N GLU A 470 2.94 35.81 -19.15
CA GLU A 470 3.46 37.08 -18.64
C GLU A 470 2.36 38.17 -18.58
N ALA A 471 1.57 38.28 -19.67
CA ALA A 471 0.47 39.24 -19.75
C ALA A 471 -0.59 38.99 -18.66
N VAL A 472 -1.00 37.72 -18.48
CA VAL A 472 -1.98 37.35 -17.46
C VAL A 472 -1.46 37.60 -16.05
N LEU A 473 -0.20 37.27 -15.76
CA LEU A 473 0.41 37.52 -14.45
C LEU A 473 0.54 39.02 -14.15
N GLN A 474 0.76 39.85 -15.18
CA GLN A 474 0.77 41.30 -15.05
C GLN A 474 -0.63 41.85 -14.72
N GLN A 475 -1.69 41.33 -15.37
CA GLN A 475 -3.07 41.77 -15.11
C GLN A 475 -3.53 41.51 -13.67
N VAL A 476 -3.04 40.44 -13.05
CA VAL A 476 -3.34 40.12 -11.63
C VAL A 476 -2.27 40.63 -10.66
N ASN A 477 -1.40 41.53 -11.09
CA ASN A 477 -0.29 42.09 -10.30
C ASN A 477 0.62 41.05 -9.67
N LEU A 478 0.94 39.96 -10.41
CA LEU A 478 1.77 38.84 -9.94
C LEU A 478 3.11 38.74 -10.71
N GLN A 479 3.50 39.79 -11.47
CA GLN A 479 4.75 39.81 -12.23
C GLN A 479 6.01 39.59 -11.35
N ASN A 480 5.98 39.94 -10.08
CA ASN A 480 7.10 39.70 -9.16
C ASN A 480 7.33 38.21 -8.88
N ALA A 481 6.36 37.34 -9.12
CA ALA A 481 6.57 35.90 -9.05
C ALA A 481 7.49 35.40 -10.18
N LEU A 482 7.54 36.12 -11.32
CA LEU A 482 8.40 35.75 -12.47
C LEU A 482 9.90 35.78 -12.10
N SER A 483 10.33 36.68 -11.22
CA SER A 483 11.72 36.75 -10.77
C SER A 483 12.17 35.54 -9.94
N ARG A 484 11.23 34.73 -9.48
CA ARG A 484 11.45 33.49 -8.71
C ARG A 484 11.39 32.24 -9.58
N VAL A 485 11.17 32.41 -10.88
CA VAL A 485 10.93 31.34 -11.85
C VAL A 485 11.98 31.42 -12.95
N ASP A 486 12.82 30.39 -13.05
CA ASP A 486 13.80 30.31 -14.11
C ASP A 486 13.13 29.91 -15.45
N GLU A 487 12.11 29.00 -15.36
CA GLU A 487 11.36 28.50 -16.51
C GLU A 487 9.90 28.22 -16.10
N PHE A 488 8.93 28.54 -16.98
CA PHE A 488 7.48 28.33 -16.73
C PHE A 488 7.11 26.85 -16.65
N ASP A 489 7.93 25.97 -17.21
CA ASP A 489 7.70 24.52 -17.29
C ASP A 489 8.52 23.74 -16.23
N SER A 490 9.13 24.42 -15.27
CA SER A 490 9.81 23.80 -14.13
C SER A 490 8.82 23.49 -13.00
N GLU A 491 8.80 22.23 -12.53
CA GLU A 491 8.03 21.82 -11.37
C GLU A 491 8.66 22.39 -10.10
N LYS A 492 7.87 23.10 -9.30
CA LYS A 492 8.30 23.71 -8.03
C LYS A 492 7.18 23.53 -6.97
N PRO A 493 7.53 23.55 -5.68
CA PRO A 493 6.55 23.53 -4.60
C PRO A 493 5.88 24.92 -4.43
N TRP A 494 5.04 25.29 -5.38
CA TRP A 494 4.41 26.61 -5.48
C TRP A 494 3.66 27.04 -4.23
N GLU A 495 3.04 26.09 -3.52
CA GLU A 495 2.35 26.35 -2.26
C GLU A 495 3.29 26.96 -1.20
N ASN A 496 4.58 26.57 -1.20
CA ASN A 496 5.59 27.07 -0.27
C ASN A 496 6.30 28.33 -0.77
N ILE A 497 6.27 28.58 -2.08
CA ILE A 497 6.93 29.72 -2.73
C ILE A 497 6.05 30.96 -2.72
N LEU A 498 4.73 30.77 -2.92
CA LEU A 498 3.76 31.85 -3.01
C LEU A 498 3.10 32.11 -1.64
N SER A 499 3.02 33.36 -1.25
CA SER A 499 2.20 33.80 -0.13
C SER A 499 0.71 33.54 -0.42
N LEU A 500 -0.15 33.48 0.61
CA LEU A 500 -1.58 33.23 0.40
C LEU A 500 -2.22 34.28 -0.53
N GLY A 501 -1.84 35.55 -0.42
CA GLY A 501 -2.31 36.59 -1.33
C GLY A 501 -1.82 36.39 -2.78
N GLU A 502 -0.59 35.90 -2.98
CA GLU A 502 -0.08 35.53 -4.32
C GLU A 502 -0.82 34.31 -4.87
N GLN A 503 -1.14 33.32 -4.04
CA GLN A 503 -1.96 32.17 -4.42
C GLN A 503 -3.39 32.59 -4.83
N GLN A 504 -4.01 33.52 -4.11
CA GLN A 504 -5.32 34.06 -4.48
C GLN A 504 -5.25 34.80 -5.84
N ARG A 505 -4.23 35.64 -6.08
CA ARG A 505 -4.02 36.28 -7.39
C ARG A 505 -3.79 35.26 -8.50
N LEU A 506 -3.04 34.19 -8.25
CA LEU A 506 -2.86 33.10 -9.22
C LEU A 506 -4.19 32.39 -9.55
N ALA A 507 -5.05 32.20 -8.55
CA ALA A 507 -6.37 31.62 -8.77
C ALA A 507 -7.26 32.53 -9.64
N PHE A 508 -7.19 33.85 -9.46
CA PHE A 508 -7.85 34.80 -10.36
C PHE A 508 -7.25 34.79 -11.78
N ALA A 509 -5.95 34.57 -11.92
CA ALA A 509 -5.32 34.44 -13.24
C ALA A 509 -5.92 33.30 -14.06
N ARG A 510 -6.43 32.24 -13.43
CA ARG A 510 -7.16 31.14 -14.10
C ARG A 510 -8.43 31.60 -14.79
N LEU A 511 -9.13 32.62 -14.25
CA LEU A 511 -10.30 33.23 -14.87
C LEU A 511 -9.94 33.89 -16.21
N LEU A 512 -8.79 34.57 -16.26
CA LEU A 512 -8.34 35.28 -17.45
C LEU A 512 -7.87 34.32 -18.57
N VAL A 513 -7.31 33.19 -18.18
CA VAL A 513 -6.89 32.15 -19.13
C VAL A 513 -8.09 31.37 -19.68
N ASN A 514 -9.03 31.01 -18.81
CA ASN A 514 -10.22 30.24 -19.17
C ASN A 514 -11.47 30.96 -18.62
N PRO A 515 -11.98 31.98 -19.32
CA PRO A 515 -13.13 32.74 -18.82
C PRO A 515 -14.38 31.85 -18.75
N PRO A 516 -14.93 31.63 -17.53
CA PRO A 516 -16.16 30.86 -17.34
C PRO A 516 -17.39 31.74 -17.60
N SER A 517 -18.56 31.11 -17.81
CA SER A 517 -19.83 31.84 -17.88
C SER A 517 -20.29 32.34 -16.52
N PHE A 518 -19.89 31.65 -15.45
CA PHE A 518 -20.26 31.97 -14.07
C PHE A 518 -19.08 31.82 -13.11
N ILE A 519 -18.99 32.72 -12.14
CA ILE A 519 -17.93 32.77 -11.15
C ILE A 519 -18.55 32.72 -9.73
N ILE A 520 -18.02 31.86 -8.89
CA ILE A 520 -18.41 31.76 -7.49
C ILE A 520 -17.16 31.99 -6.63
N LEU A 521 -17.24 33.03 -5.78
CA LEU A 521 -16.18 33.47 -4.90
C LEU A 521 -16.53 33.14 -3.44
N ASP A 522 -15.73 32.37 -2.72
CA ASP A 522 -15.85 32.09 -1.29
C ASP A 522 -14.70 32.78 -0.55
N GLU A 523 -14.88 34.07 -0.16
CA GLU A 523 -13.86 34.88 0.50
C GLU A 523 -12.50 34.89 -0.25
N ALA A 524 -12.53 34.84 -1.57
CA ALA A 524 -11.37 34.59 -2.43
C ALA A 524 -10.30 35.70 -2.44
N THR A 525 -10.59 36.85 -1.80
CA THR A 525 -9.72 38.04 -1.67
C THR A 525 -9.30 38.31 -0.22
N SER A 526 -9.61 37.41 0.71
CA SER A 526 -9.44 37.64 2.16
C SER A 526 -7.98 37.88 2.62
N ALA A 527 -6.99 37.51 1.81
CA ALA A 527 -5.57 37.71 2.08
C ALA A 527 -4.93 38.84 1.25
N LEU A 528 -5.74 39.64 0.56
CA LEU A 528 -5.28 40.74 -0.29
C LEU A 528 -5.44 42.10 0.41
N ASP A 529 -4.56 43.03 0.07
CA ASP A 529 -4.75 44.43 0.36
C ASP A 529 -5.81 45.06 -0.57
N LEU A 530 -6.34 46.21 -0.18
CA LEU A 530 -7.41 46.88 -0.92
C LEU A 530 -7.05 47.24 -2.36
N VAL A 531 -5.76 47.47 -2.68
CA VAL A 531 -5.32 47.80 -4.04
C VAL A 531 -5.39 46.58 -4.90
N ASN A 532 -4.82 45.46 -4.44
CA ASN A 532 -4.86 44.20 -5.18
C ASN A 532 -6.28 43.65 -5.29
N GLU A 533 -7.08 43.74 -4.24
CA GLU A 533 -8.49 43.34 -4.28
C GLU A 533 -9.26 44.12 -5.35
N ARG A 534 -9.09 45.43 -5.43
CA ARG A 534 -9.72 46.26 -6.45
C ARG A 534 -9.28 45.87 -7.87
N ILE A 535 -7.98 45.70 -8.09
CA ILE A 535 -7.45 45.25 -9.39
C ILE A 535 -8.13 43.95 -9.86
N LEU A 536 -8.31 42.98 -8.97
CA LEU A 536 -8.93 41.72 -9.31
C LEU A 536 -10.44 41.84 -9.58
N TYR A 537 -11.17 42.64 -8.79
CA TYR A 537 -12.60 42.88 -9.04
C TYR A 537 -12.85 43.67 -10.33
N GLU A 538 -11.92 44.50 -10.79
CA GLU A 538 -12.00 45.20 -12.07
C GLU A 538 -11.79 44.24 -13.27
N GLN A 539 -11.31 43.01 -13.05
CA GLN A 539 -11.17 41.96 -14.10
C GLN A 539 -12.43 41.07 -14.22
N LEU A 540 -13.36 41.12 -13.25
CA LEU A 540 -14.63 40.40 -13.28
C LEU A 540 -15.71 41.16 -14.05
#